data_e48b60a2f8ce7c77b1c00df064cbc758
#
_entry.id   e48b60a2f8ce7c77b1c00df064cbc758
#
_cell.length_a   1.000
_cell.length_b   1.000
_cell.length_c   1.000
_cell.angle_alpha   90.00
_cell.angle_beta   90.00
_cell.angle_gamma   90.00
#
_symmetry.space_group_name_H-M   'P 1'
#
loop_
_entity.id
_entity.type
_entity.pdbx_description
1 polymer ?
#
loop_
_entity_poly.entity_id
_entity_poly.type
_entity_poly.pdbx_seq_one_letter_code
_entity_poly.pdbx_strand_id
1 'polypeptide(L)'
;MKRIKYLIILQLFNTLFCQPGNLISYEHKISASSSDIQWLVDLALGNNAPEALYDMSMYSIEYEIEDPRGFIDTLSGLVSFPLDHTKSFPIASYQHGTTIVDDNVPSVTGMSISNQEVSLISMIMSSSGYIIMLPDYAGLGSSEGYHPYIIAETYTPAITNMIRAVKQM
;
A
#
# COMPACT_ATOMS: atom_id res chain seq x y z
N MET A 1 42.80 37.46 -28.43
CA MET A 1 41.69 36.48 -28.67
C MET A 1 41.30 35.79 -27.36
N LYS A 2 40.22 36.23 -26.72
CA LYS A 2 39.73 35.64 -25.48
C LYS A 2 38.84 34.45 -25.86
N ARG A 3 39.23 33.24 -25.45
CA ARG A 3 38.40 32.05 -25.57
C ARG A 3 37.33 32.11 -24.49
N ILE A 4 36.09 32.36 -24.89
CA ILE A 4 34.91 32.22 -24.03
C ILE A 4 34.68 30.71 -23.86
N LYS A 5 34.97 30.21 -22.66
CA LYS A 5 34.55 28.85 -22.26
C LYS A 5 33.06 28.92 -21.97
N TYR A 6 32.28 28.39 -22.87
CA TYR A 6 30.87 28.10 -22.56
C TYR A 6 30.84 26.97 -21.53
N LEU A 7 30.65 27.36 -20.28
CA LEU A 7 30.30 26.45 -19.23
C LEU A 7 28.84 26.02 -19.52
N ILE A 8 28.68 24.91 -20.20
CA ILE A 8 27.37 24.25 -20.27
C ILE A 8 27.10 23.77 -18.88
N ILE A 9 26.38 24.60 -18.10
CA ILE A 9 25.70 24.15 -16.90
C ILE A 9 24.59 23.25 -17.44
N LEU A 10 24.90 21.96 -17.50
CA LEU A 10 23.89 20.93 -17.60
C LEU A 10 23.14 20.97 -16.25
N GLN A 11 22.25 21.95 -16.12
CA GLN A 11 21.18 21.83 -15.13
C GLN A 11 20.44 20.55 -15.53
N LEU A 12 20.81 19.48 -14.88
CA LEU A 12 19.89 18.39 -14.65
C LEU A 12 18.67 19.05 -13.97
N PHE A 13 17.77 19.54 -14.77
CA PHE A 13 16.38 19.60 -14.39
C PHE A 13 16.05 18.13 -14.10
N ASN A 14 16.20 17.72 -12.85
CA ASN A 14 15.32 16.74 -12.29
C ASN A 14 13.94 17.40 -12.45
N THR A 15 13.37 17.29 -13.64
CA THR A 15 11.96 17.33 -13.77
C THR A 15 11.53 16.24 -12.80
N LEU A 16 10.94 16.65 -11.68
CA LEU A 16 10.04 15.81 -10.93
C LEU A 16 8.94 15.43 -11.92
N PHE A 17 9.26 14.51 -12.84
CA PHE A 17 8.23 13.79 -13.52
C PHE A 17 7.64 12.95 -12.42
N CYS A 18 6.41 13.25 -12.05
CA CYS A 18 5.59 12.31 -11.40
C CYS A 18 5.79 10.98 -12.12
N GLN A 19 6.35 10.01 -11.41
CA GLN A 19 6.54 8.68 -11.97
C GLN A 19 5.44 7.82 -11.37
N PRO A 20 4.50 7.34 -12.16
CA PRO A 20 3.48 6.45 -11.66
C PRO A 20 4.09 5.31 -10.83
N GLY A 21 3.64 5.18 -9.58
CA GLY A 21 4.19 4.24 -8.60
C GLY A 21 5.33 4.81 -7.74
N ASN A 22 5.58 6.13 -7.79
CA ASN A 22 6.48 6.76 -6.84
C ASN A 22 5.87 6.74 -5.44
N LEU A 23 6.64 6.28 -4.44
CA LEU A 23 6.24 6.34 -3.03
C LEU A 23 6.37 7.77 -2.54
N ILE A 24 5.27 8.38 -2.10
CA ILE A 24 5.25 9.76 -1.59
C ILE A 24 5.55 9.76 -0.09
N SER A 25 4.82 8.96 0.65
CA SER A 25 4.92 8.90 2.11
C SER A 25 4.57 7.52 2.64
N TYR A 26 4.99 7.24 3.87
CA TYR A 26 4.50 6.10 4.63
C TYR A 26 4.46 6.44 6.12
N GLU A 27 3.49 5.86 6.81
CA GLU A 27 3.31 6.02 8.26
C GLU A 27 3.15 4.64 8.91
N HIS A 28 3.93 4.39 9.95
CA HIS A 28 3.79 3.17 10.74
C HIS A 28 2.46 3.17 11.51
N LYS A 29 1.66 2.13 11.36
CA LYS A 29 0.38 1.98 12.07
C LYS A 29 0.50 1.09 13.30
N ILE A 30 1.07 -0.10 13.15
CA ILE A 30 1.19 -1.07 14.24
C ILE A 30 2.24 -2.14 13.89
N SER A 31 2.83 -2.72 14.94
CA SER A 31 3.55 -4.00 14.85
C SER A 31 2.93 -4.99 15.83
N ALA A 32 2.89 -6.27 15.45
CA ALA A 32 2.35 -7.34 16.28
C ALA A 32 3.26 -8.56 16.24
N SER A 33 3.40 -9.24 17.37
CA SER A 33 4.13 -10.51 17.44
C SER A 33 3.32 -11.64 16.82
N SER A 34 3.99 -12.67 16.31
CA SER A 34 3.34 -13.88 15.82
C SER A 34 2.45 -14.55 16.87
N SER A 35 2.83 -14.49 18.14
CA SER A 35 2.03 -15.01 19.25
C SER A 35 0.73 -14.21 19.47
N ASP A 36 0.76 -12.88 19.38
CA ASP A 36 -0.43 -12.04 19.50
C ASP A 36 -1.35 -12.23 18.29
N ILE A 37 -0.76 -12.32 17.10
CA ILE A 37 -1.49 -12.61 15.86
C ILE A 37 -2.19 -13.96 15.97
N GLN A 38 -1.46 -15.01 16.40
CA GLN A 38 -2.04 -16.34 16.55
C GLN A 38 -3.24 -16.33 17.49
N TRP A 39 -3.12 -15.67 18.65
CA TRP A 39 -4.22 -15.54 19.59
C TRP A 39 -5.45 -14.86 18.97
N LEU A 40 -5.25 -13.77 18.22
CA LEU A 40 -6.35 -13.05 17.55
C LEU A 40 -7.00 -13.88 16.43
N VAL A 41 -6.18 -14.58 15.64
CA VAL A 41 -6.67 -15.41 14.52
C VAL A 41 -7.37 -16.66 15.04
N ASP A 42 -6.88 -17.28 16.13
CA ASP A 42 -7.55 -18.38 16.81
C ASP A 42 -8.92 -17.97 17.37
N LEU A 43 -9.00 -16.76 17.94
CA LEU A 43 -10.26 -16.21 18.42
C LEU A 43 -11.29 -16.02 17.28
N ALA A 44 -10.82 -15.61 16.10
CA ALA A 44 -11.68 -15.33 14.95
C ALA A 44 -12.09 -16.59 14.18
N LEU A 45 -11.16 -17.54 13.99
CA LEU A 45 -11.33 -18.70 13.09
C LEU A 45 -11.37 -20.06 13.82
N GLY A 46 -11.04 -20.07 15.10
CA GLY A 46 -11.00 -21.31 15.91
C GLY A 46 -10.00 -22.32 15.34
N ASN A 47 -10.40 -23.58 15.27
CA ASN A 47 -9.55 -24.69 14.80
C ASN A 47 -9.12 -24.61 13.33
N ASN A 48 -9.63 -23.63 12.57
CA ASN A 48 -9.25 -23.41 11.16
C ASN A 48 -8.23 -22.28 11.02
N ALA A 49 -7.73 -21.71 12.11
CA ALA A 49 -6.75 -20.66 12.12
C ALA A 49 -5.43 -21.18 11.51
N PRO A 50 -4.85 -20.48 10.52
CA PRO A 50 -3.51 -20.80 10.03
C PRO A 50 -2.47 -20.44 11.10
N GLU A 51 -1.31 -21.12 11.05
CA GLU A 51 -0.20 -20.84 11.95
C GLU A 51 0.45 -19.50 11.61
N ALA A 52 0.65 -18.65 12.62
CA ALA A 52 1.37 -17.39 12.50
C ALA A 52 2.87 -17.62 12.67
N LEU A 53 3.62 -17.62 11.55
CA LEU A 53 5.03 -17.92 11.50
C LEU A 53 5.94 -16.70 11.73
N TYR A 54 5.43 -15.49 11.43
CA TYR A 54 6.21 -14.24 11.47
C TYR A 54 5.48 -13.19 12.29
N ASP A 55 6.28 -12.38 12.99
CA ASP A 55 5.84 -11.08 13.47
C ASP A 55 5.54 -10.20 12.25
N MET A 56 4.74 -9.15 12.42
CA MET A 56 4.41 -8.24 11.33
C MET A 56 4.54 -6.77 11.70
N SER A 57 4.68 -5.93 10.68
CA SER A 57 4.56 -4.47 10.80
C SER A 57 3.71 -3.92 9.67
N MET A 58 2.81 -2.98 10.00
CA MET A 58 1.81 -2.43 9.10
C MET A 58 2.02 -0.93 8.92
N TYR A 59 1.88 -0.47 7.67
CA TYR A 59 2.07 0.92 7.29
C TYR A 59 0.92 1.38 6.38
N SER A 60 0.43 2.60 6.57
CA SER A 60 -0.27 3.29 5.48
C SER A 60 0.76 3.91 4.56
N ILE A 61 0.46 3.96 3.28
CA ILE A 61 1.32 4.57 2.25
C ILE A 61 0.50 5.50 1.37
N GLU A 62 1.19 6.50 0.82
CA GLU A 62 0.69 7.33 -0.28
C GLU A 62 1.62 7.17 -1.49
N TYR A 63 1.04 7.08 -2.68
CA TYR A 63 1.79 6.85 -3.91
C TYR A 63 1.13 7.53 -5.10
N GLU A 64 1.95 7.88 -6.09
CA GLU A 64 1.50 8.54 -7.30
C GLU A 64 0.97 7.54 -8.34
N ILE A 65 -0.12 7.93 -9.01
CA ILE A 65 -0.63 7.25 -10.19
C ILE A 65 -0.82 8.25 -11.33
N GLU A 66 -0.89 7.74 -12.54
CA GLU A 66 -1.53 8.43 -13.67
C GLU A 66 -2.89 7.77 -13.90
N ASP A 67 -3.96 8.57 -13.83
CA ASP A 67 -5.32 8.08 -14.05
C ASP A 67 -5.55 7.77 -15.55
N PRO A 68 -6.63 7.06 -15.90
CA PRO A 68 -6.92 6.72 -17.31
C PRO A 68 -7.08 7.92 -18.25
N ARG A 69 -7.22 9.13 -17.71
CA ARG A 69 -7.32 10.38 -18.48
C ARG A 69 -5.96 11.09 -18.63
N GLY A 70 -4.90 10.55 -18.03
CA GLY A 70 -3.55 11.13 -18.05
C GLY A 70 -3.31 12.18 -16.96
N PHE A 71 -4.15 12.27 -15.94
CA PHE A 71 -3.94 13.16 -14.80
C PHE A 71 -3.21 12.43 -13.69
N ILE A 72 -2.34 13.18 -13.02
CA ILE A 72 -1.65 12.68 -11.84
C ILE A 72 -2.57 12.78 -10.64
N ASP A 73 -2.65 11.69 -9.88
CA ASP A 73 -3.39 11.60 -8.63
C ASP A 73 -2.53 10.94 -7.55
N THR A 74 -2.85 11.19 -6.29
CA THR A 74 -2.24 10.56 -5.13
C THR A 74 -3.24 9.59 -4.53
N LEU A 75 -2.88 8.32 -4.52
CA LEU A 75 -3.67 7.28 -3.88
C LEU A 75 -3.03 6.84 -2.58
N SER A 76 -3.84 6.29 -1.71
CA SER A 76 -3.40 5.65 -0.47
C SER A 76 -3.70 4.15 -0.46
N GLY A 77 -3.14 3.49 0.54
CA GLY A 77 -3.39 2.09 0.82
C GLY A 77 -2.65 1.63 2.07
N LEU A 78 -2.92 0.39 2.45
CA LEU A 78 -2.28 -0.27 3.58
C LEU A 78 -1.33 -1.34 3.07
N VAL A 79 -0.16 -1.45 3.69
CA VAL A 79 0.78 -2.54 3.45
C VAL A 79 1.20 -3.16 4.76
N SER A 80 1.28 -4.49 4.80
CA SER A 80 1.78 -5.22 5.95
C SER A 80 2.91 -6.16 5.55
N PHE A 81 3.99 -6.15 6.32
CA PHE A 81 5.22 -6.88 6.08
C PHE A 81 5.44 -7.94 7.16
N PRO A 82 5.87 -9.17 6.79
CA PRO A 82 6.53 -10.06 7.73
C PRO A 82 7.84 -9.45 8.25
N LEU A 83 8.12 -9.60 9.54
CA LEU A 83 9.35 -9.09 10.14
C LEU A 83 10.43 -10.19 10.19
N ASP A 84 11.10 -10.42 9.06
CA ASP A 84 12.35 -11.20 8.97
C ASP A 84 13.22 -10.62 7.84
N HIS A 85 14.13 -9.73 8.21
CA HIS A 85 15.02 -9.06 7.25
C HIS A 85 16.06 -9.98 6.58
N THR A 86 16.09 -11.25 6.94
CA THR A 86 16.99 -12.22 6.31
C THR A 86 16.37 -12.92 5.10
N LYS A 87 15.09 -12.69 4.85
CA LYS A 87 14.30 -13.34 3.80
C LYS A 87 13.70 -12.33 2.84
N SER A 88 13.40 -12.80 1.64
CA SER A 88 12.56 -12.12 0.67
C SER A 88 11.19 -12.75 0.68
N PHE A 89 10.15 -11.94 0.69
CA PHE A 89 8.76 -12.38 0.72
C PHE A 89 8.02 -12.02 -0.57
N PRO A 90 7.13 -12.87 -1.06
CA PRO A 90 6.28 -12.55 -2.20
C PRO A 90 5.29 -11.45 -1.82
N ILE A 91 4.97 -10.60 -2.81
CA ILE A 91 3.95 -9.56 -2.68
C ILE A 91 2.62 -10.13 -3.17
N ALA A 92 1.58 -9.97 -2.35
CA ALA A 92 0.19 -10.22 -2.72
C ALA A 92 -0.62 -8.93 -2.64
N SER A 93 -1.61 -8.78 -3.50
CA SER A 93 -2.55 -7.66 -3.45
C SER A 93 -3.93 -8.17 -3.14
N TYR A 94 -4.54 -7.63 -2.11
CA TYR A 94 -5.91 -7.92 -1.73
C TYR A 94 -6.81 -6.75 -2.12
N GLN A 95 -7.90 -7.07 -2.81
CA GLN A 95 -8.89 -6.08 -3.22
C GLN A 95 -10.04 -6.12 -2.22
N HIS A 96 -10.13 -5.09 -1.36
CA HIS A 96 -11.19 -5.02 -0.34
C HIS A 96 -12.59 -4.92 -0.95
N GLY A 97 -13.58 -5.32 -0.17
CA GLY A 97 -14.99 -5.25 -0.56
C GLY A 97 -15.48 -3.81 -0.78
N THR A 98 -16.68 -3.69 -1.31
CA THR A 98 -17.29 -2.37 -1.60
C THR A 98 -17.41 -1.51 -0.36
N THR A 99 -16.88 -0.30 -0.44
CA THR A 99 -17.14 0.79 0.51
C THR A 99 -17.51 2.06 -0.26
N ILE A 100 -18.33 2.90 0.36
CA ILE A 100 -18.72 4.23 -0.14
C ILE A 100 -18.37 5.32 0.89
N VAL A 101 -17.61 4.95 1.92
CA VAL A 101 -17.22 5.83 3.02
C VAL A 101 -15.71 5.97 3.00
N ASP A 102 -15.22 7.18 2.79
CA ASP A 102 -13.80 7.49 2.65
C ASP A 102 -12.95 7.04 3.85
N ASP A 103 -13.51 7.13 5.06
CA ASP A 103 -12.83 6.70 6.29
C ASP A 103 -12.88 5.18 6.54
N ASN A 104 -13.62 4.42 5.72
CA ASN A 104 -13.72 2.96 5.87
C ASN A 104 -12.86 2.21 4.84
N VAL A 105 -11.64 2.68 4.65
CA VAL A 105 -10.65 2.12 3.72
C VAL A 105 -9.43 1.58 4.46
N PRO A 106 -8.65 0.70 3.84
CA PRO A 106 -7.51 0.04 4.48
C PRO A 106 -6.50 0.99 5.12
N SER A 107 -6.10 2.08 4.45
CA SER A 107 -5.09 3.02 4.98
C SER A 107 -5.54 3.75 6.24
N VAL A 108 -6.84 4.00 6.38
CA VAL A 108 -7.45 4.71 7.51
C VAL A 108 -7.76 3.74 8.64
N THR A 109 -8.45 2.65 8.34
CA THR A 109 -8.90 1.71 9.37
C THR A 109 -7.76 0.88 9.95
N GLY A 110 -6.76 0.54 9.13
CA GLY A 110 -5.65 -0.30 9.57
C GLY A 110 -6.14 -1.58 10.26
N MET A 111 -5.52 -1.91 11.41
CA MET A 111 -5.94 -3.02 12.26
C MET A 111 -7.02 -2.53 13.24
N SER A 112 -8.28 -2.63 12.84
CA SER A 112 -9.44 -2.16 13.59
C SER A 112 -10.55 -3.20 13.63
N ILE A 113 -11.27 -3.24 14.75
CA ILE A 113 -12.50 -4.05 14.88
C ILE A 113 -13.63 -3.56 13.98
N SER A 114 -13.59 -2.31 13.54
CA SER A 114 -14.56 -1.75 12.59
C SER A 114 -14.38 -2.27 11.16
N ASN A 115 -13.18 -2.77 10.83
CA ASN A 115 -12.87 -3.39 9.54
C ASN A 115 -12.14 -4.72 9.76
N GLN A 116 -12.92 -5.73 10.14
CA GLN A 116 -12.38 -7.07 10.45
C GLN A 116 -11.77 -7.74 9.21
N GLU A 117 -12.28 -7.46 8.02
CA GLU A 117 -11.76 -7.98 6.76
C GLU A 117 -10.31 -7.57 6.56
N VAL A 118 -10.02 -6.27 6.60
CA VAL A 118 -8.67 -5.71 6.46
C VAL A 118 -7.74 -6.25 7.54
N SER A 119 -8.21 -6.30 8.80
CA SER A 119 -7.42 -6.77 9.93
C SER A 119 -7.03 -8.25 9.78
N LEU A 120 -8.00 -9.13 9.51
CA LEU A 120 -7.75 -10.57 9.39
C LEU A 120 -6.87 -10.90 8.18
N ILE A 121 -7.14 -10.32 7.02
CA ILE A 121 -6.33 -10.56 5.83
C ILE A 121 -4.89 -10.09 6.05
N SER A 122 -4.69 -8.93 6.64
CA SER A 122 -3.35 -8.41 6.94
C SER A 122 -2.59 -9.32 7.90
N MET A 123 -3.23 -9.74 9.01
CA MET A 123 -2.62 -10.63 10.00
C MET A 123 -2.27 -11.99 9.40
N ILE A 124 -3.23 -12.65 8.75
CA ILE A 124 -3.05 -13.99 8.20
C ILE A 124 -1.97 -14.00 7.11
N MET A 125 -2.05 -13.10 6.15
CA MET A 125 -1.13 -13.10 5.02
C MET A 125 0.28 -12.73 5.44
N SER A 126 0.45 -11.69 6.26
CA SER A 126 1.79 -11.28 6.68
C SER A 126 2.43 -12.30 7.62
N SER A 127 1.69 -12.82 8.59
CA SER A 127 2.25 -13.85 9.48
C SER A 127 2.54 -15.16 8.77
N SER A 128 1.93 -15.42 7.62
CA SER A 128 2.23 -16.58 6.76
C SER A 128 3.39 -16.33 5.78
N GLY A 129 4.00 -15.14 5.77
CA GLY A 129 5.17 -14.84 4.94
C GLY A 129 4.85 -14.17 3.60
N TYR A 130 3.80 -13.36 3.53
CA TYR A 130 3.50 -12.51 2.38
C TYR A 130 3.57 -11.03 2.75
N ILE A 131 4.14 -10.23 1.88
CA ILE A 131 3.89 -8.78 1.91
C ILE A 131 2.51 -8.58 1.31
N ILE A 132 1.55 -8.15 2.12
CA ILE A 132 0.18 -7.92 1.65
C ILE A 132 -0.07 -6.43 1.48
N MET A 133 -0.60 -6.04 0.33
CA MET A 133 -0.99 -4.68 0.03
C MET A 133 -2.47 -4.58 -0.26
N LEU A 134 -3.10 -3.55 0.27
CA LEU A 134 -4.52 -3.27 0.20
C LEU A 134 -4.71 -1.81 -0.27
N PRO A 135 -4.88 -1.56 -1.58
CA PRO A 135 -5.13 -0.21 -2.10
C PRO A 135 -6.51 0.29 -1.69
N ASP A 136 -6.63 1.60 -1.41
CA ASP A 136 -7.91 2.24 -1.10
C ASP A 136 -8.75 2.54 -2.35
N TYR A 137 -8.13 2.60 -3.51
CA TYR A 137 -8.65 2.98 -4.83
C TYR A 137 -8.85 4.51 -5.03
N ALA A 138 -9.04 4.90 -6.30
CA ALA A 138 -9.31 6.29 -6.68
C ALA A 138 -10.62 6.81 -6.08
N GLY A 139 -10.61 8.06 -5.61
CA GLY A 139 -11.75 8.70 -4.97
C GLY A 139 -12.06 8.20 -3.56
N LEU A 140 -11.09 7.49 -2.92
CA LEU A 140 -11.15 7.04 -1.53
C LEU A 140 -9.82 7.30 -0.82
N GLY A 141 -9.84 7.39 0.51
CA GLY A 141 -8.65 7.67 1.32
C GLY A 141 -8.02 9.02 0.98
N SER A 142 -6.77 9.07 0.52
CA SER A 142 -6.09 10.31 0.15
C SER A 142 -6.45 10.84 -1.25
N SER A 143 -7.15 10.04 -2.06
CA SER A 143 -7.54 10.46 -3.42
C SER A 143 -8.73 11.39 -3.41
N GLU A 144 -8.64 12.48 -4.18
CA GLU A 144 -9.73 13.43 -4.31
C GLU A 144 -10.79 12.97 -5.32
N GLY A 145 -12.03 13.46 -5.14
CA GLY A 145 -13.13 13.26 -6.07
C GLY A 145 -14.04 12.10 -5.72
N TYR A 146 -14.76 11.58 -6.71
CA TYR A 146 -15.72 10.50 -6.50
C TYR A 146 -15.10 9.16 -6.86
N HIS A 147 -15.36 8.14 -6.06
CA HIS A 147 -14.95 6.77 -6.37
C HIS A 147 -15.64 6.27 -7.65
N PRO A 148 -14.86 5.95 -8.71
CA PRO A 148 -15.39 5.44 -9.97
C PRO A 148 -15.73 3.95 -9.84
N TYR A 149 -16.82 3.66 -9.17
CA TYR A 149 -17.25 2.32 -8.81
C TYR A 149 -17.40 1.39 -10.04
N ILE A 150 -16.78 0.20 -9.96
CA ILE A 150 -16.82 -0.87 -11.00
C ILE A 150 -16.17 -0.47 -12.35
N ILE A 151 -15.33 0.56 -12.38
CA ILE A 151 -14.59 0.91 -13.61
C ILE A 151 -13.19 0.27 -13.55
N ALA A 152 -12.99 -0.84 -14.29
CA ALA A 152 -11.76 -1.64 -14.23
C ALA A 152 -10.50 -0.85 -14.57
N GLU A 153 -10.59 0.13 -15.47
CA GLU A 153 -9.51 0.99 -15.92
C GLU A 153 -8.91 1.82 -14.76
N THR A 154 -9.67 2.08 -13.70
CA THR A 154 -9.19 2.84 -12.54
C THR A 154 -8.54 1.96 -11.48
N TYR A 155 -8.91 0.69 -11.39
CA TYR A 155 -8.29 -0.26 -10.45
C TYR A 155 -6.89 -0.69 -10.89
N THR A 156 -6.67 -0.86 -12.18
CA THR A 156 -5.37 -1.30 -12.71
C THR A 156 -4.23 -0.37 -12.32
N PRO A 157 -4.28 0.96 -12.54
CA PRO A 157 -3.23 1.86 -12.09
C PRO A 157 -3.10 1.91 -10.56
N ALA A 158 -4.19 1.84 -9.80
CA ALA A 158 -4.13 1.80 -8.34
C ALA A 158 -3.30 0.61 -7.85
N ILE A 159 -3.58 -0.59 -8.34
CA ILE A 159 -2.89 -1.82 -7.92
C ILE A 159 -1.45 -1.85 -8.41
N THR A 160 -1.21 -1.61 -9.71
CA THR A 160 0.12 -1.76 -10.30
C THR A 160 1.11 -0.72 -9.78
N ASN A 161 0.66 0.50 -9.52
CA ASN A 161 1.52 1.54 -8.97
C ASN A 161 1.74 1.35 -7.47
N MET A 162 0.79 0.80 -6.72
CA MET A 162 1.04 0.39 -5.33
C MET A 162 2.14 -0.68 -5.24
N ILE A 163 2.16 -1.67 -6.15
CA ILE A 163 3.28 -2.65 -6.20
C ILE A 163 4.63 -1.95 -6.40
N ARG A 164 4.68 -0.94 -7.27
CA ARG A 164 5.92 -0.19 -7.52
C ARG A 164 6.34 0.63 -6.31
N ALA A 165 5.39 1.24 -5.62
CA ALA A 165 5.64 2.00 -4.40
C ALA A 165 6.14 1.10 -3.25
N VAL A 166 5.49 -0.02 -3.01
CA VAL A 166 5.88 -1.00 -1.97
C VAL A 166 7.29 -1.55 -2.19
N LYS A 167 7.75 -1.66 -3.43
CA LYS A 167 9.13 -2.08 -3.74
C LYS A 167 10.19 -1.02 -3.40
N GLN A 168 9.80 0.19 -3.04
CA GLN A 168 10.70 1.27 -2.62
C GLN A 168 10.85 1.32 -1.09
N MET A 169 10.05 0.56 -0.34
CA MET A 169 10.14 0.41 1.10
C MET A 169 11.17 -0.65 1.49
#